data_feb40fcd5dc0747c4139bb26f34b2649
#
_entry.id   feb40fcd5dc0747c4139bb26f34b2649
#
_cell.length_a   1.000
_cell.length_b   1.000
_cell.length_c   1.000
_cell.angle_alpha   90.00
_cell.angle_beta   90.00
_cell.angle_gamma   90.00
#
_symmetry.space_group_name_H-M   'P 1'
#
loop_
_entity.id
_entity.type
_entity.pdbx_description
1 polymer ?
#
loop_
_entity_poly.entity_id
_entity_poly.type
_entity_poly.pdbx_seq_one_letter_code
_entity_poly.pdbx_strand_id
1 'polypeptide(L)'
;MRRSVKFRLIFLISAVVSYSLGFQFLPESLDGDLNLRLVIGFSVLYFILLPLSYWFCIIKVGEQKLWKMLLIFSLSSLIARLSFPAEIAGYFEFIAWLRYPIIAVLLAIQLFLMVSIVKGLWQARNLSGDPRVHILETFQEQDDKKRSLALVMASEPASWYYAIPYLSRNHIPAITALKLRSSSLLCWFLLILGTLATSSLAYFVIEPWSQLAAIIVASIISYSLVMVTANYRISRHYSLYCQHENLIINNSVWGFMSIKLTDIADIEIGEYSRKENKEGLHFGYGASSNIKLSFHQPQTYFGGLGQLTEKVDSIDMHLADPQALVEYFQQYIANQSGLPLSTDGATTQEFQGCDSPAISAELSSGS
;
A
#
# COMPACT_ATOMS: atom_id res chain seq x y z
N MET A 1 -15.53 2.67 -17.80
CA MET A 1 -15.72 1.82 -16.61
C MET A 1 -15.98 0.38 -17.06
N ARG A 2 -15.20 -0.61 -16.61
CA ARG A 2 -15.35 -2.02 -17.02
C ARG A 2 -16.75 -2.53 -16.62
N ARG A 3 -17.37 -3.36 -17.49
CA ARG A 3 -18.74 -3.89 -17.31
C ARG A 3 -18.95 -4.52 -15.92
N SER A 4 -17.97 -5.29 -15.43
CA SER A 4 -18.02 -5.91 -14.10
C SER A 4 -18.07 -4.91 -12.93
N VAL A 5 -17.44 -3.74 -13.05
CA VAL A 5 -17.45 -2.71 -12.00
C VAL A 5 -18.83 -2.04 -11.92
N LYS A 6 -19.48 -1.79 -13.05
CA LYS A 6 -20.85 -1.22 -13.07
C LYS A 6 -21.85 -2.14 -12.37
N PHE A 7 -21.82 -3.45 -12.67
CA PHE A 7 -22.72 -4.41 -12.01
C PHE A 7 -22.47 -4.55 -10.51
N ARG A 8 -21.20 -4.51 -10.06
CA ARG A 8 -20.86 -4.50 -8.64
C ARG A 8 -21.40 -3.26 -7.93
N LEU A 9 -21.30 -2.10 -8.56
CA LEU A 9 -21.79 -0.85 -7.99
C LEU A 9 -23.34 -0.86 -7.92
N ILE A 10 -24.01 -1.32 -8.98
CA ILE A 10 -25.47 -1.46 -9.00
C ILE A 10 -25.95 -2.37 -7.87
N PHE A 11 -25.31 -3.53 -7.71
CA PHE A 11 -25.63 -4.44 -6.62
C PHE A 11 -25.44 -3.78 -5.25
N LEU A 12 -24.28 -3.12 -5.03
CA LEU A 12 -23.99 -2.46 -3.77
C LEU A 12 -25.06 -1.42 -3.40
N ILE A 13 -25.41 -0.56 -4.36
CA ILE A 13 -26.45 0.47 -4.17
C ILE A 13 -27.80 -0.19 -3.87
N SER A 14 -28.19 -1.21 -4.63
CA SER A 14 -29.47 -1.90 -4.41
C SER A 14 -29.53 -2.60 -3.06
N ALA A 15 -28.43 -3.22 -2.61
CA ALA A 15 -28.35 -3.86 -1.30
C ALA A 15 -28.45 -2.82 -0.16
N VAL A 16 -27.70 -1.72 -0.23
CA VAL A 16 -27.76 -0.64 0.75
C VAL A 16 -29.17 -0.07 0.84
N VAL A 17 -29.79 0.24 -0.31
CA VAL A 17 -31.16 0.76 -0.33
C VAL A 17 -32.14 -0.26 0.26
N SER A 18 -32.09 -1.54 -0.14
CA SER A 18 -32.98 -2.58 0.36
C SER A 18 -32.89 -2.76 1.87
N TYR A 19 -31.66 -2.77 2.42
CA TYR A 19 -31.46 -2.89 3.86
C TYR A 19 -31.90 -1.63 4.61
N SER A 20 -31.61 -0.44 4.08
CA SER A 20 -32.08 0.82 4.70
C SER A 20 -33.60 0.93 4.74
N LEU A 21 -34.28 0.51 3.67
CA LEU A 21 -35.74 0.46 3.62
C LEU A 21 -36.29 -0.50 4.68
N GLY A 22 -35.64 -1.64 4.91
CA GLY A 22 -36.04 -2.57 5.98
C GLY A 22 -36.01 -1.94 7.36
N PHE A 23 -34.96 -1.19 7.70
CA PHE A 23 -34.88 -0.48 8.98
C PHE A 23 -35.93 0.63 9.15
N GLN A 24 -36.42 1.21 8.03
CA GLN A 24 -37.39 2.31 8.08
C GLN A 24 -38.84 1.85 8.08
N PHE A 25 -39.16 0.76 7.36
CA PHE A 25 -40.54 0.34 7.10
C PHE A 25 -40.98 -0.92 7.83
N LEU A 26 -40.05 -1.68 8.44
CA LEU A 26 -40.44 -2.84 9.22
C LEU A 26 -41.08 -2.43 10.57
N PRO A 27 -42.22 -3.01 10.93
CA PRO A 27 -42.87 -2.72 12.18
C PRO A 27 -42.11 -3.32 13.35
N GLU A 28 -42.28 -2.75 14.56
CA GLU A 28 -41.70 -3.27 15.79
C GLU A 28 -42.48 -4.48 16.36
N SER A 29 -43.77 -4.65 15.97
CA SER A 29 -44.65 -5.75 16.40
C SER A 29 -45.41 -6.34 15.22
N LEU A 30 -45.83 -7.61 15.35
CA LEU A 30 -46.61 -8.33 14.33
C LEU A 30 -48.12 -8.06 14.38
N ASP A 31 -48.56 -7.05 15.08
CA ASP A 31 -49.97 -6.74 15.23
C ASP A 31 -50.58 -6.24 13.91
N GLY A 32 -51.43 -7.06 13.31
CA GLY A 32 -52.20 -6.75 12.09
C GLY A 32 -51.65 -7.37 10.78
N ASP A 33 -52.62 -7.65 9.87
CA ASP A 33 -52.33 -8.27 8.56
C ASP A 33 -51.37 -7.49 7.70
N LEU A 34 -51.34 -6.16 7.84
CA LEU A 34 -50.42 -5.30 7.05
C LEU A 34 -48.97 -5.51 7.50
N ASN A 35 -48.72 -5.58 8.81
CA ASN A 35 -47.41 -5.81 9.39
C ASN A 35 -46.85 -7.17 8.98
N LEU A 36 -47.67 -8.21 9.01
CA LEU A 36 -47.27 -9.54 8.55
C LEU A 36 -46.89 -9.55 7.05
N ARG A 37 -47.67 -8.87 6.21
CA ARG A 37 -47.35 -8.76 4.73
C ARG A 37 -46.04 -8.03 4.49
N LEU A 38 -45.77 -6.97 5.26
CA LEU A 38 -44.49 -6.25 5.15
C LEU A 38 -43.29 -7.15 5.52
N VAL A 39 -43.40 -7.88 6.62
CA VAL A 39 -42.34 -8.80 7.07
C VAL A 39 -42.11 -9.92 6.06
N ILE A 40 -43.18 -10.49 5.47
CA ILE A 40 -43.06 -11.49 4.41
C ILE A 40 -42.40 -10.86 3.17
N GLY A 41 -42.78 -9.66 2.78
CA GLY A 41 -42.19 -8.94 1.65
C GLY A 41 -40.68 -8.70 1.81
N PHE A 42 -40.25 -8.21 2.97
CA PHE A 42 -38.85 -8.03 3.29
C PHE A 42 -38.08 -9.35 3.45
N SER A 43 -38.73 -10.42 3.92
CA SER A 43 -38.12 -11.75 3.93
C SER A 43 -37.79 -12.25 2.52
N VAL A 44 -38.75 -12.11 1.59
CA VAL A 44 -38.52 -12.44 0.18
C VAL A 44 -37.41 -11.55 -0.44
N LEU A 45 -37.41 -10.27 -0.09
CA LEU A 45 -36.37 -9.33 -0.56
C LEU A 45 -34.98 -9.76 -0.06
N TYR A 46 -34.82 -10.05 1.21
CA TYR A 46 -33.52 -10.36 1.84
C TYR A 46 -33.00 -11.75 1.49
N PHE A 47 -33.88 -12.76 1.44
CA PHE A 47 -33.44 -14.17 1.28
C PHE A 47 -33.59 -14.72 -0.14
N ILE A 48 -34.33 -14.04 -1.00
CA ILE A 48 -34.53 -14.47 -2.40
C ILE A 48 -33.99 -13.42 -3.36
N LEU A 49 -34.51 -12.20 -3.35
CA LEU A 49 -34.18 -11.20 -4.38
C LEU A 49 -32.72 -10.70 -4.27
N LEU A 50 -32.24 -10.39 -3.07
CA LEU A 50 -30.85 -9.95 -2.90
C LEU A 50 -29.82 -11.05 -3.23
N PRO A 51 -29.93 -12.30 -2.75
CA PRO A 51 -29.06 -13.37 -3.20
C PRO A 51 -29.09 -13.64 -4.70
N LEU A 52 -30.28 -13.57 -5.32
CA LEU A 52 -30.41 -13.73 -6.75
C LEU A 52 -29.73 -12.60 -7.53
N SER A 53 -29.91 -11.36 -7.08
CA SER A 53 -29.21 -10.21 -7.66
C SER A 53 -27.69 -10.28 -7.45
N TYR A 54 -27.23 -10.78 -6.30
CA TYR A 54 -25.81 -11.03 -6.03
C TYR A 54 -25.24 -12.09 -6.98
N TRP A 55 -25.98 -13.18 -7.16
CA TRP A 55 -25.58 -14.23 -8.09
C TRP A 55 -25.42 -13.68 -9.51
N PHE A 56 -26.40 -12.91 -9.97
CA PHE A 56 -26.36 -12.34 -11.32
C PHE A 56 -25.26 -11.29 -11.49
N CYS A 57 -25.20 -10.28 -10.59
CA CYS A 57 -24.32 -9.11 -10.73
C CYS A 57 -22.85 -9.40 -10.36
N ILE A 58 -22.62 -10.31 -9.41
CA ILE A 58 -21.29 -10.53 -8.87
C ILE A 58 -20.73 -11.89 -9.27
N ILE A 59 -21.50 -12.97 -9.12
CA ILE A 59 -21.00 -14.32 -9.40
C ILE A 59 -20.93 -14.56 -10.91
N LYS A 60 -22.03 -14.39 -11.62
CA LYS A 60 -22.09 -14.65 -13.06
C LYS A 60 -21.25 -13.68 -13.89
N VAL A 61 -21.35 -12.38 -13.61
CA VAL A 61 -20.61 -11.33 -14.37
C VAL A 61 -19.14 -11.24 -13.95
N GLY A 62 -18.81 -11.59 -12.70
CA GLY A 62 -17.46 -11.51 -12.16
C GLY A 62 -16.71 -12.84 -12.11
N GLU A 63 -17.29 -13.94 -12.68
CA GLU A 63 -16.72 -15.30 -12.69
C GLU A 63 -16.28 -15.78 -11.29
N GLN A 64 -17.05 -15.42 -10.27
CA GLN A 64 -16.72 -15.73 -8.88
C GLN A 64 -17.24 -17.11 -8.46
N LYS A 65 -16.60 -17.73 -7.45
CA LYS A 65 -16.98 -19.03 -6.93
C LYS A 65 -18.34 -18.97 -6.21
N LEU A 66 -19.20 -19.96 -6.39
CA LEU A 66 -20.56 -20.04 -5.81
C LEU A 66 -20.59 -19.96 -4.27
N TRP A 67 -19.55 -20.45 -3.56
CA TRP A 67 -19.52 -20.39 -2.12
C TRP A 67 -19.62 -18.95 -1.56
N LYS A 68 -19.30 -17.92 -2.37
CA LYS A 68 -19.46 -16.51 -1.98
C LYS A 68 -20.92 -16.11 -1.78
N MET A 69 -21.89 -16.92 -2.22
CA MET A 69 -23.30 -16.70 -1.86
C MET A 69 -23.56 -16.78 -0.36
N LEU A 70 -22.76 -17.55 0.37
CA LEU A 70 -22.87 -17.60 1.82
C LEU A 70 -22.71 -16.23 2.48
N LEU A 71 -21.87 -15.35 1.89
CA LEU A 71 -21.66 -14.00 2.40
C LEU A 71 -22.95 -13.16 2.38
N ILE A 72 -23.68 -13.19 1.26
CA ILE A 72 -24.93 -12.41 1.16
C ILE A 72 -26.03 -13.00 2.04
N PHE A 73 -26.13 -14.34 2.14
CA PHE A 73 -27.07 -14.97 3.05
C PHE A 73 -26.76 -14.64 4.52
N SER A 74 -25.49 -14.68 4.93
CA SER A 74 -25.07 -14.30 6.28
C SER A 74 -25.39 -12.83 6.58
N LEU A 75 -25.11 -11.94 5.62
CA LEU A 75 -25.41 -10.52 5.75
C LEU A 75 -26.93 -10.27 5.83
N SER A 76 -27.71 -10.88 4.93
CA SER A 76 -29.16 -10.75 4.94
C SER A 76 -29.77 -11.25 6.25
N SER A 77 -29.26 -12.36 6.78
CA SER A 77 -29.72 -12.91 8.04
C SER A 77 -29.34 -12.03 9.25
N LEU A 78 -28.15 -11.41 9.24
CA LEU A 78 -27.75 -10.44 10.25
C LEU A 78 -28.66 -9.20 10.24
N ILE A 79 -28.92 -8.66 9.05
CA ILE A 79 -29.82 -7.52 8.89
C ILE A 79 -31.26 -7.88 9.30
N ALA A 80 -31.76 -9.07 8.90
CA ALA A 80 -33.07 -9.56 9.33
C ALA A 80 -33.20 -9.61 10.85
N ARG A 81 -32.17 -10.13 11.55
CA ARG A 81 -32.18 -10.14 13.02
C ARG A 81 -32.27 -8.75 13.63
N LEU A 82 -31.64 -7.75 13.01
CA LEU A 82 -31.60 -6.37 13.52
C LEU A 82 -32.85 -5.55 13.15
N SER A 83 -33.52 -5.90 12.04
CA SER A 83 -34.62 -5.12 11.47
C SER A 83 -36.01 -5.75 11.68
N PHE A 84 -36.10 -7.06 11.97
CA PHE A 84 -37.39 -7.74 12.12
C PHE A 84 -37.90 -7.60 13.54
N PRO A 85 -39.27 -7.69 13.74
CA PRO A 85 -39.90 -7.74 15.03
C PRO A 85 -39.31 -8.83 15.96
N ALA A 86 -39.27 -8.57 17.27
CA ALA A 86 -38.63 -9.44 18.27
C ALA A 86 -39.12 -10.90 18.19
N GLU A 87 -40.42 -11.11 17.87
CA GLU A 87 -41.06 -12.41 17.74
C GLU A 87 -40.47 -13.28 16.61
N ILE A 88 -39.98 -12.64 15.53
CA ILE A 88 -39.34 -13.33 14.39
C ILE A 88 -37.82 -13.27 14.50
N ALA A 89 -37.25 -12.19 15.06
CA ALA A 89 -35.81 -12.03 15.23
C ALA A 89 -35.19 -13.22 16.01
N GLY A 90 -35.95 -13.86 16.92
CA GLY A 90 -35.54 -15.06 17.65
C GLY A 90 -35.16 -16.24 16.75
N TYR A 91 -35.81 -16.41 15.60
CA TYR A 91 -35.43 -17.46 14.61
C TYR A 91 -34.04 -17.26 13.99
N PHE A 92 -33.54 -16.03 14.01
CA PHE A 92 -32.21 -15.68 13.52
C PHE A 92 -31.16 -15.61 14.62
N GLU A 93 -31.48 -16.07 15.84
CA GLU A 93 -30.56 -16.02 16.97
C GLU A 93 -29.32 -16.86 16.79
N PHE A 94 -29.39 -17.92 15.95
CA PHE A 94 -28.18 -18.69 15.54
C PHE A 94 -27.10 -17.83 14.90
N ILE A 95 -27.45 -16.68 14.31
CA ILE A 95 -26.50 -15.73 13.72
C ILE A 95 -25.70 -14.99 14.80
N ALA A 96 -26.23 -14.88 16.02
CA ALA A 96 -25.44 -14.39 17.13
C ALA A 96 -24.18 -15.25 17.36
N TRP A 97 -24.26 -16.54 17.08
CA TRP A 97 -23.12 -17.44 17.14
C TRP A 97 -22.08 -17.16 16.06
N LEU A 98 -22.47 -16.54 14.93
CA LEU A 98 -21.55 -16.13 13.86
C LEU A 98 -20.54 -15.08 14.34
N ARG A 99 -20.85 -14.33 15.40
CA ARG A 99 -19.90 -13.38 16.00
C ARG A 99 -18.63 -14.07 16.48
N TYR A 100 -18.71 -15.30 17.01
CA TYR A 100 -17.55 -16.01 17.54
C TYR A 100 -16.54 -16.38 16.45
N PRO A 101 -16.92 -17.02 15.32
CA PRO A 101 -15.99 -17.25 14.23
C PRO A 101 -15.46 -15.94 13.62
N ILE A 102 -16.27 -14.88 13.53
CA ILE A 102 -15.78 -13.56 13.05
C ILE A 102 -14.71 -13.01 14.00
N ILE A 103 -14.97 -13.02 15.30
CA ILE A 103 -14.01 -12.58 16.33
C ILE A 103 -12.76 -13.47 16.29
N ALA A 104 -12.90 -14.79 16.12
CA ALA A 104 -11.76 -15.70 16.00
C ALA A 104 -10.88 -15.37 14.78
N VAL A 105 -11.49 -15.09 13.62
CA VAL A 105 -10.75 -14.64 12.41
C VAL A 105 -10.07 -13.30 12.66
N LEU A 106 -10.75 -12.34 13.28
CA LEU A 106 -10.15 -11.03 13.62
C LEU A 106 -8.97 -11.19 14.59
N LEU A 107 -9.09 -12.05 15.60
CA LEU A 107 -8.00 -12.37 16.53
C LEU A 107 -6.82 -13.03 15.81
N ALA A 108 -7.10 -13.96 14.89
CA ALA A 108 -6.06 -14.61 14.10
C ALA A 108 -5.31 -13.58 13.21
N ILE A 109 -6.04 -12.65 12.59
CA ILE A 109 -5.45 -11.53 11.82
C ILE A 109 -4.61 -10.65 12.75
N GLN A 110 -5.13 -10.29 13.93
CA GLN A 110 -4.41 -9.46 14.90
C GLN A 110 -3.13 -10.15 15.39
N LEU A 111 -3.20 -11.45 15.68
CA LEU A 111 -2.02 -12.24 16.08
C LEU A 111 -0.99 -12.32 14.95
N PHE A 112 -1.46 -12.55 13.72
CA PHE A 112 -0.59 -12.53 12.54
C PHE A 112 0.10 -11.18 12.38
N LEU A 113 -0.63 -10.06 12.48
CA LEU A 113 -0.05 -8.72 12.43
C LEU A 113 0.97 -8.50 13.55
N MET A 114 0.68 -8.93 14.77
CA MET A 114 1.57 -8.79 15.90
C MET A 114 2.88 -9.57 15.70
N VAL A 115 2.81 -10.81 15.20
CA VAL A 115 3.99 -11.61 14.84
C VAL A 115 4.77 -10.96 13.69
N SER A 116 4.06 -10.45 12.70
CA SER A 116 4.64 -9.75 11.55
C SER A 116 5.38 -8.49 11.97
N ILE A 117 4.80 -7.67 12.85
CA ILE A 117 5.41 -6.49 13.45
C ILE A 117 6.74 -6.84 14.14
N VAL A 118 6.72 -7.86 15.02
CA VAL A 118 7.91 -8.28 15.76
C VAL A 118 9.02 -8.76 14.81
N LYS A 119 8.65 -9.58 13.82
CA LYS A 119 9.59 -10.04 12.79
C LYS A 119 10.12 -8.87 11.95
N GLY A 120 9.23 -7.98 11.51
CA GLY A 120 9.58 -6.81 10.70
C GLY A 120 10.55 -5.87 11.44
N LEU A 121 10.29 -5.59 12.72
CA LEU A 121 11.17 -4.79 13.58
C LEU A 121 12.53 -5.47 13.77
N TRP A 122 12.54 -6.77 14.02
CA TRP A 122 13.78 -7.52 14.24
C TRP A 122 14.64 -7.59 12.98
N GLN A 123 14.01 -7.82 11.83
CA GLN A 123 14.68 -7.77 10.53
C GLN A 123 15.19 -6.35 10.22
N ALA A 124 14.35 -5.33 10.41
CA ALA A 124 14.71 -3.93 10.15
C ALA A 124 15.91 -3.45 11.00
N ARG A 125 16.09 -3.97 12.21
CA ARG A 125 17.21 -3.61 13.10
C ARG A 125 18.58 -3.98 12.52
N ASN A 126 18.66 -5.06 11.75
CA ASN A 126 19.90 -5.61 11.22
C ASN A 126 20.19 -5.20 9.77
N LEU A 127 19.34 -4.36 9.18
CA LEU A 127 19.47 -3.95 7.79
C LEU A 127 20.37 -2.72 7.65
N SER A 128 21.29 -2.80 6.71
CA SER A 128 22.07 -1.67 6.19
C SER A 128 21.55 -1.31 4.81
N GLY A 129 20.45 -0.52 4.73
CA GLY A 129 19.84 -0.11 3.48
C GLY A 129 18.38 -0.53 3.31
N ASP A 130 17.83 -0.31 2.12
CA ASP A 130 16.43 -0.63 1.82
C ASP A 130 16.25 -2.15 1.65
N PRO A 131 15.40 -2.79 2.48
CA PRO A 131 15.13 -4.23 2.38
C PRO A 131 14.56 -4.65 1.00
N ARG A 132 13.87 -3.74 0.31
CA ARG A 132 13.28 -4.02 -1.00
C ARG A 132 14.34 -4.17 -2.09
N VAL A 133 15.42 -3.36 -2.01
CA VAL A 133 16.55 -3.45 -2.94
C VAL A 133 17.28 -4.78 -2.77
N HIS A 134 17.55 -5.18 -1.53
CA HIS A 134 18.20 -6.47 -1.23
C HIS A 134 17.40 -7.66 -1.79
N ILE A 135 16.08 -7.60 -1.70
CA ILE A 135 15.22 -8.63 -2.32
C ILE A 135 15.33 -8.64 -3.84
N LEU A 136 15.38 -7.48 -4.49
CA LEU A 136 15.57 -7.43 -5.95
C LEU A 136 16.88 -8.10 -6.36
N GLU A 137 17.96 -7.84 -5.64
CA GLU A 137 19.27 -8.45 -5.91
C GLU A 137 19.24 -9.96 -5.72
N THR A 138 18.56 -10.44 -4.67
CA THR A 138 18.49 -11.87 -4.34
C THR A 138 17.61 -12.66 -5.33
N PHE A 139 16.57 -12.03 -5.88
CA PHE A 139 15.56 -12.69 -6.71
C PHE A 139 15.61 -12.26 -8.19
N GLN A 140 16.76 -11.75 -8.68
CA GLN A 140 16.88 -11.27 -10.07
C GLN A 140 16.57 -12.33 -11.14
N GLU A 141 16.92 -13.58 -10.88
CA GLU A 141 16.77 -14.71 -11.84
C GLU A 141 15.49 -15.54 -11.62
N GLN A 142 14.64 -15.17 -10.65
CA GLN A 142 13.48 -15.97 -10.30
C GLN A 142 12.19 -15.48 -10.99
N ASP A 143 11.18 -16.39 -10.97
CA ASP A 143 9.83 -16.14 -11.50
C ASP A 143 9.24 -14.80 -10.96
N ASP A 144 8.69 -13.98 -11.85
CA ASP A 144 8.09 -12.67 -11.55
C ASP A 144 7.07 -12.73 -10.40
N LYS A 145 6.34 -13.85 -10.27
CA LYS A 145 5.38 -14.03 -9.17
C LYS A 145 6.05 -14.18 -7.82
N LYS A 146 7.16 -14.91 -7.76
CA LYS A 146 7.92 -15.10 -6.50
C LYS A 146 8.57 -13.79 -6.08
N ARG A 147 9.14 -13.05 -7.04
CA ARG A 147 9.73 -11.74 -6.82
C ARG A 147 8.69 -10.74 -6.31
N SER A 148 7.52 -10.67 -6.94
CA SER A 148 6.42 -9.80 -6.50
C SER A 148 5.96 -10.13 -5.08
N LEU A 149 5.79 -11.42 -4.75
CA LEU A 149 5.42 -11.85 -3.39
C LEU A 149 6.50 -11.48 -2.37
N ALA A 150 7.78 -11.69 -2.70
CA ALA A 150 8.90 -11.34 -1.83
C ALA A 150 8.97 -9.84 -1.57
N LEU A 151 8.69 -8.99 -2.58
CA LEU A 151 8.62 -7.54 -2.43
C LEU A 151 7.47 -7.09 -1.52
N VAL A 152 6.29 -7.72 -1.64
CA VAL A 152 5.18 -7.47 -0.72
C VAL A 152 5.57 -7.81 0.72
N MET A 153 6.23 -8.96 0.93
CA MET A 153 6.70 -9.35 2.27
C MET A 153 7.80 -8.41 2.80
N ALA A 154 8.65 -7.87 1.92
CA ALA A 154 9.68 -6.89 2.30
C ALA A 154 9.12 -5.50 2.60
N SER A 155 7.94 -5.19 2.10
CA SER A 155 7.33 -3.87 2.31
C SER A 155 7.02 -3.59 3.79
N GLU A 156 6.75 -4.64 4.57
CA GLU A 156 6.48 -4.50 5.99
C GLU A 156 7.74 -4.13 6.79
N PRO A 157 8.84 -4.90 6.76
CA PRO A 157 10.08 -4.48 7.42
C PRO A 157 10.61 -3.15 6.88
N ALA A 158 10.43 -2.85 5.58
CA ALA A 158 10.78 -1.54 5.02
C ALA A 158 9.95 -0.42 5.65
N SER A 159 8.66 -0.62 5.84
CA SER A 159 7.79 0.37 6.46
C SER A 159 8.23 0.68 7.90
N TRP A 160 8.56 -0.33 8.69
CA TRP A 160 9.09 -0.14 10.03
C TRP A 160 10.47 0.52 10.03
N TYR A 161 11.35 0.11 9.11
CA TYR A 161 12.68 0.70 8.96
C TYR A 161 12.60 2.21 8.71
N TYR A 162 11.71 2.62 7.82
CA TYR A 162 11.55 4.04 7.50
C TYR A 162 10.67 4.80 8.50
N ALA A 163 9.67 4.17 9.13
CA ALA A 163 8.81 4.84 10.11
C ALA A 163 9.57 5.25 11.37
N ILE A 164 10.53 4.42 11.82
CA ILE A 164 11.31 4.66 13.04
C ILE A 164 12.65 5.33 12.70
N PRO A 165 12.88 6.60 13.12
CA PRO A 165 14.11 7.33 12.81
C PRO A 165 15.39 6.61 13.27
N TYR A 166 15.32 5.91 14.40
CA TYR A 166 16.45 5.18 14.96
C TYR A 166 16.91 4.03 14.06
N LEU A 167 16.00 3.34 13.38
CA LEU A 167 16.35 2.22 12.50
C LEU A 167 16.99 2.69 11.19
N SER A 168 16.54 3.83 10.66
CA SER A 168 17.04 4.39 9.40
C SER A 168 18.16 5.43 9.56
N ARG A 169 18.76 5.56 10.74
CA ARG A 169 19.82 6.56 11.00
C ARG A 169 21.09 6.35 10.16
N ASN A 170 21.39 5.09 9.83
CA ASN A 170 22.57 4.70 9.04
C ASN A 170 22.21 4.51 7.55
N HIS A 171 21.07 5.02 7.11
CA HIS A 171 20.71 4.98 5.69
C HIS A 171 21.59 5.94 4.89
N ILE A 172 21.87 5.56 3.65
CA ILE A 172 22.61 6.40 2.69
C ILE A 172 21.86 7.72 2.50
N PRO A 173 22.56 8.86 2.55
CA PRO A 173 21.94 10.16 2.34
C PRO A 173 21.36 10.26 0.92
N ALA A 174 20.25 11.00 0.78
CA ALA A 174 19.68 11.26 -0.52
C ALA A 174 20.55 12.25 -1.30
N ILE A 175 20.73 12.00 -2.59
CA ILE A 175 21.40 12.94 -3.51
C ILE A 175 20.57 14.21 -3.61
N THR A 176 19.26 14.05 -3.84
CA THR A 176 18.27 15.13 -3.86
C THR A 176 16.90 14.55 -3.55
N ALA A 177 15.90 15.40 -3.30
CA ALA A 177 14.56 14.96 -2.96
C ALA A 177 13.59 15.12 -4.13
N LEU A 178 12.73 14.11 -4.35
CA LEU A 178 11.57 14.23 -5.22
C LEU A 178 10.53 15.15 -4.57
N LYS A 179 10.01 16.11 -5.30
CA LYS A 179 8.88 16.93 -4.85
C LYS A 179 7.58 16.14 -4.95
N LEU A 180 7.30 15.31 -3.95
CA LEU A 180 6.09 14.50 -3.83
C LEU A 180 5.07 15.19 -2.92
N ARG A 181 3.77 14.99 -3.18
CA ARG A 181 2.72 15.46 -2.27
C ARG A 181 2.84 14.83 -0.88
N SER A 182 3.29 13.59 -0.81
CA SER A 182 3.52 12.85 0.42
C SER A 182 4.71 13.37 1.25
N SER A 183 5.60 14.21 0.69
CA SER A 183 6.71 14.84 1.42
C SER A 183 6.27 16.07 2.24
N SER A 184 5.03 16.54 2.05
CA SER A 184 4.47 17.68 2.79
C SER A 184 4.12 17.30 4.22
N LEU A 185 4.63 18.07 5.19
CA LEU A 185 4.32 17.89 6.61
C LEU A 185 2.83 18.05 6.91
N LEU A 186 2.16 18.98 6.23
CA LEU A 186 0.72 19.19 6.36
C LEU A 186 -0.07 17.95 5.89
N CYS A 187 0.30 17.40 4.74
CA CYS A 187 -0.35 16.18 4.22
C CYS A 187 -0.15 15.00 5.18
N TRP A 188 1.06 14.84 5.72
CA TRP A 188 1.35 13.80 6.72
C TRP A 188 0.50 13.97 7.98
N PHE A 189 0.43 15.20 8.53
CA PHE A 189 -0.38 15.50 9.72
C PHE A 189 -1.87 15.24 9.48
N LEU A 190 -2.42 15.68 8.35
CA LEU A 190 -3.81 15.42 7.99
C LEU A 190 -4.12 13.92 7.82
N LEU A 191 -3.18 13.15 7.27
CA LEU A 191 -3.33 11.70 7.16
C LEU A 191 -3.31 11.01 8.53
N ILE A 192 -2.43 11.44 9.44
CA ILE A 192 -2.42 10.93 10.83
C ILE A 192 -3.74 11.24 11.50
N LEU A 193 -4.18 12.51 11.46
CA LEU A 193 -5.43 12.91 12.08
C LEU A 193 -6.63 12.17 11.49
N GLY A 194 -6.67 12.03 10.16
CA GLY A 194 -7.70 11.27 9.46
C GLY A 194 -7.72 9.78 9.88
N THR A 195 -6.55 9.17 9.99
CA THR A 195 -6.43 7.76 10.44
C THR A 195 -6.91 7.58 11.88
N LEU A 196 -6.52 8.49 12.78
CA LEU A 196 -6.96 8.46 14.18
C LEU A 196 -8.47 8.69 14.29
N ALA A 197 -9.01 9.65 13.54
CA ALA A 197 -10.46 9.91 13.50
C ALA A 197 -11.22 8.68 12.97
N THR A 198 -10.73 8.06 11.90
CA THR A 198 -11.33 6.84 11.33
C THR A 198 -11.26 5.67 12.30
N SER A 199 -10.13 5.49 13.00
CA SER A 199 -9.96 4.45 14.02
C SER A 199 -10.93 4.65 15.18
N SER A 200 -11.07 5.89 15.68
CA SER A 200 -12.00 6.23 16.76
C SER A 200 -13.46 6.02 16.32
N LEU A 201 -13.81 6.47 15.13
CA LEU A 201 -15.17 6.27 14.58
C LEU A 201 -15.49 4.78 14.44
N ALA A 202 -14.56 3.98 13.91
CA ALA A 202 -14.73 2.54 13.79
C ALA A 202 -14.92 1.88 15.17
N TYR A 203 -14.18 2.33 16.18
CA TYR A 203 -14.36 1.85 17.55
C TYR A 203 -15.78 2.11 18.05
N PHE A 204 -16.26 3.35 18.01
CA PHE A 204 -17.60 3.71 18.49
C PHE A 204 -18.74 3.04 17.73
N VAL A 205 -18.57 2.81 16.43
CA VAL A 205 -19.60 2.11 15.61
C VAL A 205 -19.67 0.63 15.94
N ILE A 206 -18.55 -0.01 16.26
CA ILE A 206 -18.47 -1.46 16.47
C ILE A 206 -18.65 -1.84 17.95
N GLU A 207 -18.31 -0.95 18.89
CA GLU A 207 -18.39 -1.20 20.33
C GLU A 207 -19.75 -1.75 20.80
N PRO A 208 -20.91 -1.21 20.37
CA PRO A 208 -22.22 -1.71 20.81
C PRO A 208 -22.48 -3.16 20.41
N TRP A 209 -21.83 -3.62 19.33
CA TRP A 209 -21.93 -5.01 18.88
C TRP A 209 -20.94 -5.92 19.60
N SER A 210 -19.68 -5.51 19.74
CA SER A 210 -18.63 -6.25 20.44
C SER A 210 -17.43 -5.36 20.74
N GLN A 211 -17.16 -5.10 22.01
CA GLN A 211 -16.01 -4.32 22.45
C GLN A 211 -14.68 -4.93 21.96
N LEU A 212 -14.55 -6.28 21.99
CA LEU A 212 -13.35 -6.95 21.51
C LEU A 212 -13.13 -6.71 20.01
N ALA A 213 -14.19 -6.84 19.19
CA ALA A 213 -14.11 -6.57 17.76
C ALA A 213 -13.78 -5.10 17.49
N ALA A 214 -14.34 -4.16 18.24
CA ALA A 214 -14.05 -2.73 18.14
C ALA A 214 -12.56 -2.43 18.37
N ILE A 215 -11.98 -2.99 19.43
CA ILE A 215 -10.56 -2.84 19.75
C ILE A 215 -9.68 -3.39 18.63
N ILE A 216 -9.99 -4.59 18.11
CA ILE A 216 -9.20 -5.23 17.04
C ILE A 216 -9.26 -4.39 15.76
N VAL A 217 -10.45 -3.97 15.34
CA VAL A 217 -10.60 -3.18 14.10
C VAL A 217 -9.91 -1.81 14.24
N ALA A 218 -10.08 -1.14 15.38
CA ALA A 218 -9.40 0.13 15.64
C ALA A 218 -7.87 -0.03 15.65
N SER A 219 -7.35 -1.14 16.19
CA SER A 219 -5.92 -1.47 16.18
C SER A 219 -5.40 -1.67 14.75
N ILE A 220 -6.13 -2.41 13.91
CA ILE A 220 -5.77 -2.64 12.50
C ILE A 220 -5.74 -1.32 11.73
N ILE A 221 -6.72 -0.44 11.92
CA ILE A 221 -6.75 0.89 11.30
C ILE A 221 -5.56 1.72 11.80
N SER A 222 -5.32 1.75 13.11
CA SER A 222 -4.21 2.48 13.72
C SER A 222 -2.83 1.98 13.23
N TYR A 223 -2.70 0.70 12.89
CA TYR A 223 -1.49 0.14 12.30
C TYR A 223 -1.08 0.84 11.00
N SER A 224 -2.03 1.37 10.23
CA SER A 224 -1.72 2.14 9.02
C SER A 224 -0.91 3.42 9.27
N LEU A 225 -0.84 3.91 10.52
CA LEU A 225 0.02 5.04 10.91
C LEU A 225 1.50 4.77 10.63
N VAL A 226 1.93 3.51 10.73
CA VAL A 226 3.30 3.10 10.39
C VAL A 226 3.56 3.36 8.91
N MET A 227 2.63 2.91 8.04
CA MET A 227 2.73 3.12 6.59
C MET A 227 2.67 4.61 6.21
N VAL A 228 1.80 5.39 6.85
CA VAL A 228 1.69 6.85 6.64
C VAL A 228 3.00 7.55 7.01
N THR A 229 3.59 7.18 8.14
CA THR A 229 4.85 7.77 8.61
C THR A 229 6.03 7.34 7.74
N ALA A 230 6.12 6.06 7.37
CA ALA A 230 7.12 5.55 6.45
C ALA A 230 7.04 6.26 5.10
N ASN A 231 5.83 6.40 4.56
CA ASN A 231 5.57 7.09 3.30
C ASN A 231 6.06 8.54 3.31
N TYR A 232 5.75 9.28 4.36
CA TYR A 232 6.24 10.65 4.54
C TYR A 232 7.76 10.72 4.57
N ARG A 233 8.41 9.85 5.36
CA ARG A 233 9.86 9.87 5.53
C ARG A 233 10.61 9.41 4.29
N ILE A 234 10.14 8.37 3.60
CA ILE A 234 10.70 7.95 2.31
C ILE A 234 10.61 9.11 1.32
N SER A 235 9.43 9.72 1.18
CA SER A 235 9.21 10.80 0.21
C SER A 235 10.04 12.05 0.51
N ARG A 236 10.35 12.33 1.78
CA ARG A 236 11.07 13.53 2.18
C ARG A 236 12.58 13.34 2.23
N HIS A 237 13.07 12.21 2.72
CA HIS A 237 14.47 12.02 3.06
C HIS A 237 15.17 10.92 2.26
N TYR A 238 14.43 10.00 1.61
CA TYR A 238 14.99 8.81 0.97
C TYR A 238 14.39 8.57 -0.42
N SER A 239 14.02 9.65 -1.11
CA SER A 239 13.35 9.53 -2.42
C SER A 239 14.32 9.24 -3.56
N LEU A 240 15.58 9.72 -3.49
CA LEU A 240 16.59 9.51 -4.52
C LEU A 240 17.97 9.36 -3.89
N TYR A 241 18.56 8.18 -3.99
CA TYR A 241 19.90 7.90 -3.47
C TYR A 241 20.59 6.82 -4.30
N CYS A 242 21.92 6.69 -4.16
CA CYS A 242 22.68 5.66 -4.83
C CYS A 242 23.13 4.59 -3.84
N GLN A 243 22.95 3.31 -4.19
CA GLN A 243 23.42 2.16 -3.40
C GLN A 243 24.06 1.13 -4.34
N HIS A 244 25.33 0.77 -4.11
CA HIS A 244 26.07 -0.24 -4.88
C HIS A 244 25.94 -0.04 -6.41
N GLU A 245 26.24 1.16 -6.90
CA GLU A 245 26.13 1.55 -8.33
C GLU A 245 24.69 1.55 -8.90
N ASN A 246 23.70 1.33 -8.06
CA ASN A 246 22.29 1.44 -8.44
C ASN A 246 21.70 2.75 -7.94
N LEU A 247 21.12 3.52 -8.86
CA LEU A 247 20.28 4.66 -8.53
C LEU A 247 18.91 4.15 -8.07
N ILE A 248 18.56 4.43 -6.83
CA ILE A 248 17.27 4.05 -6.25
C ILE A 248 16.35 5.26 -6.26
N ILE A 249 15.21 5.11 -6.90
CA ILE A 249 14.18 6.13 -7.01
C ILE A 249 12.93 5.64 -6.29
N ASN A 250 12.60 6.25 -5.16
CA ASN A 250 11.43 5.92 -4.36
C ASN A 250 10.28 6.89 -4.66
N ASN A 251 9.29 6.43 -5.39
CA ASN A 251 8.04 7.14 -5.54
C ASN A 251 7.10 6.78 -4.38
N SER A 252 7.43 7.26 -3.17
CA SER A 252 6.77 6.90 -1.93
C SER A 252 7.04 5.45 -1.47
N VAL A 253 6.35 4.99 -0.41
CA VAL A 253 6.42 3.59 0.04
C VAL A 253 5.82 2.61 -0.97
N TRP A 254 4.91 3.09 -1.81
CA TRP A 254 4.10 2.28 -2.73
C TRP A 254 4.81 1.87 -4.00
N GLY A 255 5.88 2.56 -4.36
CA GLY A 255 6.58 2.26 -5.60
C GLY A 255 8.03 2.70 -5.57
N PHE A 256 8.88 1.95 -6.25
CA PHE A 256 10.29 2.25 -6.38
C PHE A 256 10.89 1.66 -7.65
N MET A 257 12.07 2.12 -7.98
CA MET A 257 12.86 1.70 -9.13
C MET A 257 14.32 1.59 -8.71
N SER A 258 15.02 0.58 -9.22
CA SER A 258 16.45 0.41 -9.04
C SER A 258 17.09 0.31 -10.41
N ILE A 259 17.97 1.24 -10.74
CA ILE A 259 18.56 1.42 -12.06
C ILE A 259 20.07 1.40 -11.91
N LYS A 260 20.77 0.60 -12.68
CA LYS A 260 22.23 0.69 -12.72
C LYS A 260 22.63 2.03 -13.33
N LEU A 261 23.61 2.71 -12.76
CA LEU A 261 24.09 3.99 -13.29
C LEU A 261 24.60 3.85 -14.74
N THR A 262 25.11 2.67 -15.11
CA THR A 262 25.54 2.35 -16.48
C THR A 262 24.40 2.24 -17.49
N ASP A 263 23.16 2.00 -17.02
CA ASP A 263 22.00 1.85 -17.91
C ASP A 263 21.33 3.20 -18.21
N ILE A 264 21.78 4.28 -17.58
CA ILE A 264 21.31 5.64 -17.85
C ILE A 264 21.97 6.13 -19.15
N ALA A 265 21.13 6.39 -20.15
CA ALA A 265 21.59 6.87 -21.45
C ALA A 265 21.82 8.38 -21.45
N ASP A 266 20.86 9.13 -20.87
CA ASP A 266 20.92 10.60 -20.89
C ASP A 266 20.14 11.19 -19.70
N ILE A 267 20.60 12.39 -19.27
CA ILE A 267 19.98 13.18 -18.20
C ILE A 267 19.76 14.60 -18.73
N GLU A 268 18.53 14.92 -19.05
CA GLU A 268 18.13 16.23 -19.57
C GLU A 268 17.45 17.07 -18.48
N ILE A 269 17.98 18.28 -18.23
CA ILE A 269 17.31 19.28 -17.39
C ILE A 269 16.45 20.15 -18.30
N GLY A 270 15.14 20.25 -18.01
CA GLY A 270 14.19 21.04 -18.78
C GLY A 270 12.79 21.00 -18.15
N GLU A 271 11.89 21.83 -18.66
CA GLU A 271 10.48 21.73 -18.27
C GLU A 271 9.74 20.76 -19.19
N TYR A 272 9.29 19.64 -18.62
CA TYR A 272 8.53 18.62 -19.33
C TYR A 272 7.09 18.61 -18.85
N SER A 273 6.14 18.82 -19.78
CA SER A 273 4.72 18.78 -19.43
C SER A 273 4.22 17.36 -19.42
N ARG A 274 3.52 16.98 -18.33
CA ARG A 274 2.86 15.67 -18.19
C ARG A 274 1.88 15.36 -19.32
N LYS A 275 1.37 16.37 -20.04
CA LYS A 275 0.42 16.19 -21.14
C LYS A 275 1.11 15.73 -22.43
N GLU A 276 2.38 16.03 -22.61
CA GLU A 276 3.14 15.73 -23.82
C GLU A 276 3.68 14.31 -23.81
N ASN A 277 4.08 13.80 -22.65
CA ASN A 277 4.60 12.44 -22.48
C ASN A 277 3.55 11.52 -21.89
N LYS A 278 2.66 10.97 -22.73
CA LYS A 278 1.58 10.06 -22.29
C LYS A 278 2.07 8.64 -21.98
N GLU A 279 3.23 8.27 -22.47
CA GLU A 279 3.80 6.91 -22.33
C GLU A 279 4.91 6.85 -21.27
N GLY A 280 5.45 7.98 -20.83
CA GLY A 280 6.48 8.07 -19.80
C GLY A 280 5.91 8.02 -18.37
N LEU A 281 6.66 7.42 -17.47
CA LEU A 281 6.36 7.42 -16.04
C LEU A 281 6.78 8.76 -15.43
N HIS A 282 5.86 9.38 -14.68
CA HIS A 282 6.06 10.69 -14.11
C HIS A 282 6.12 10.65 -12.58
N PHE A 283 7.22 11.08 -11.99
CA PHE A 283 7.43 11.17 -10.55
C PHE A 283 7.50 12.63 -10.12
N GLY A 284 6.56 13.00 -9.27
CA GLY A 284 6.50 14.35 -8.71
C GLY A 284 5.08 14.87 -8.56
N TYR A 285 4.95 15.95 -7.81
CA TYR A 285 3.70 16.66 -7.62
C TYR A 285 3.69 17.88 -8.56
N GLY A 286 2.65 17.97 -9.38
CA GLY A 286 2.49 19.10 -10.30
C GLY A 286 2.21 18.66 -11.75
N ALA A 287 2.11 19.63 -12.62
CA ALA A 287 1.84 19.43 -14.04
C ALA A 287 3.13 19.32 -14.88
N SER A 288 4.29 19.70 -14.31
CA SER A 288 5.59 19.73 -14.99
C SER A 288 6.65 18.99 -14.18
N SER A 289 7.60 18.41 -14.88
CA SER A 289 8.85 17.85 -14.38
C SER A 289 9.99 18.78 -14.75
N ASN A 290 11.10 18.73 -14.00
CA ASN A 290 12.28 19.54 -14.26
C ASN A 290 13.50 18.73 -14.73
N ILE A 291 13.37 17.41 -14.80
CA ILE A 291 14.41 16.52 -15.28
C ILE A 291 13.80 15.29 -15.94
N LYS A 292 14.46 14.82 -17.01
CA LYS A 292 14.13 13.58 -17.71
C LYS A 292 15.35 12.67 -17.71
N LEU A 293 15.12 11.40 -17.34
CA LEU A 293 16.09 10.32 -17.42
C LEU A 293 15.67 9.37 -18.53
N SER A 294 16.57 9.13 -19.48
CA SER A 294 16.40 8.15 -20.56
C SER A 294 17.33 6.96 -20.33
N PHE A 295 16.90 5.76 -20.69
CA PHE A 295 17.63 4.53 -20.43
C PHE A 295 18.09 3.87 -21.73
N HIS A 296 19.25 3.17 -21.67
CA HIS A 296 19.73 2.36 -22.80
C HIS A 296 18.84 1.15 -23.07
N GLN A 297 18.18 0.62 -22.01
CA GLN A 297 17.24 -0.50 -22.06
C GLN A 297 16.05 -0.22 -21.14
N PRO A 298 14.84 -0.74 -21.48
CA PRO A 298 13.67 -0.56 -20.66
C PRO A 298 13.89 -1.00 -19.21
N GLN A 299 13.71 -0.11 -18.26
CA GLN A 299 13.87 -0.37 -16.83
C GLN A 299 12.53 -0.75 -16.18
N THR A 300 12.58 -1.53 -15.10
CA THR A 300 11.37 -2.00 -14.44
C THR A 300 11.02 -1.12 -13.24
N TYR A 301 9.85 -0.51 -13.29
CA TYR A 301 9.22 0.14 -12.14
C TYR A 301 8.36 -0.85 -11.36
N PHE A 302 8.50 -0.85 -10.04
CA PHE A 302 7.74 -1.68 -9.10
C PHE A 302 6.74 -0.82 -8.35
N GLY A 303 5.49 -0.81 -8.81
CA GLY A 303 4.37 -0.12 -8.17
C GLY A 303 3.54 -1.05 -7.27
N GLY A 304 2.65 -0.46 -6.46
CA GLY A 304 1.71 -1.21 -5.61
C GLY A 304 2.41 -2.21 -4.66
N LEU A 305 3.49 -1.78 -4.01
CA LEU A 305 4.34 -2.65 -3.16
C LEU A 305 5.02 -3.79 -3.95
N GLY A 306 5.29 -3.60 -5.24
CA GLY A 306 5.91 -4.60 -6.12
C GLY A 306 4.93 -5.53 -6.84
N GLN A 307 3.62 -5.32 -6.71
CA GLN A 307 2.61 -6.12 -7.40
C GLN A 307 2.33 -5.64 -8.84
N LEU A 308 2.58 -4.37 -9.10
CA LEU A 308 2.37 -3.74 -10.41
C LEU A 308 3.74 -3.43 -11.00
N THR A 309 4.16 -4.24 -11.96
CA THR A 309 5.41 -4.02 -12.68
C THR A 309 5.13 -3.37 -14.03
N GLU A 310 5.90 -2.33 -14.34
CA GLU A 310 5.81 -1.61 -15.61
C GLU A 310 7.22 -1.41 -16.16
N LYS A 311 7.40 -1.66 -17.45
CA LYS A 311 8.68 -1.38 -18.15
C LYS A 311 8.59 -0.01 -18.78
N VAL A 312 9.61 0.80 -18.57
CA VAL A 312 9.69 2.19 -19.02
C VAL A 312 11.04 2.48 -19.65
N ASP A 313 11.04 3.22 -20.74
CA ASP A 313 12.25 3.64 -21.46
C ASP A 313 12.78 4.99 -20.97
N SER A 314 11.91 5.78 -20.33
CA SER A 314 12.28 7.06 -19.74
C SER A 314 11.36 7.41 -18.57
N ILE A 315 11.85 8.26 -17.67
CA ILE A 315 11.10 8.80 -16.54
C ILE A 315 11.27 10.30 -16.47
N ASP A 316 10.16 10.98 -16.18
CA ASP A 316 10.14 12.41 -15.93
C ASP A 316 10.00 12.65 -14.44
N MET A 317 10.88 13.45 -13.84
CA MET A 317 10.88 13.69 -12.39
C MET A 317 10.83 15.17 -12.07
N HIS A 318 10.22 15.49 -10.92
CA HIS A 318 10.30 16.83 -10.35
C HIS A 318 11.17 16.78 -9.09
N LEU A 319 12.45 17.15 -9.24
CA LEU A 319 13.44 17.18 -8.17
C LEU A 319 13.47 18.54 -7.47
N ALA A 320 13.90 18.54 -6.21
CA ALA A 320 14.15 19.77 -5.47
C ALA A 320 15.39 20.49 -6.03
N ASP A 321 16.43 19.71 -6.35
CA ASP A 321 17.65 20.17 -6.98
C ASP A 321 18.03 19.20 -8.09
N PRO A 322 17.73 19.51 -9.36
CA PRO A 322 18.09 18.67 -10.50
C PRO A 322 19.59 18.68 -10.81
N GLN A 323 20.31 19.77 -10.47
CA GLN A 323 21.74 19.90 -10.74
C GLN A 323 22.55 18.92 -9.88
N ALA A 324 22.18 18.72 -8.62
CA ALA A 324 22.83 17.77 -7.72
C ALA A 324 22.88 16.34 -8.32
N LEU A 325 21.84 15.92 -9.04
CA LEU A 325 21.83 14.60 -9.69
C LEU A 325 22.80 14.56 -10.87
N VAL A 326 22.84 15.60 -11.68
CA VAL A 326 23.76 15.69 -12.84
C VAL A 326 25.21 15.72 -12.38
N GLU A 327 25.53 16.52 -11.36
CA GLU A 327 26.86 16.58 -10.77
C GLU A 327 27.28 15.22 -10.19
N TYR A 328 26.40 14.54 -9.49
CA TYR A 328 26.66 13.20 -8.96
C TYR A 328 26.99 12.22 -10.10
N PHE A 329 26.22 12.26 -11.19
CA PHE A 329 26.42 11.39 -12.33
C PHE A 329 27.73 11.70 -13.08
N GLN A 330 28.07 12.99 -13.24
CA GLN A 330 29.33 13.41 -13.81
C GLN A 330 30.56 12.96 -13.00
N GLN A 331 30.47 13.08 -11.67
CA GLN A 331 31.50 12.58 -10.75
C GLN A 331 31.66 11.07 -10.86
N TYR A 332 30.56 10.31 -10.96
CA TYR A 332 30.61 8.87 -11.16
C TYR A 332 31.33 8.49 -12.47
N ILE A 333 31.00 9.13 -13.57
CA ILE A 333 31.67 8.90 -14.88
C ILE A 333 33.17 9.27 -14.81
N ALA A 334 33.51 10.39 -14.20
CA ALA A 334 34.90 10.83 -14.05
C ALA A 334 35.73 9.82 -13.23
N ASN A 335 35.18 9.30 -12.16
CA ASN A 335 35.81 8.26 -11.32
C ASN A 335 36.01 6.95 -12.08
N GLN A 336 35.09 6.55 -12.94
CA GLN A 336 35.25 5.35 -13.79
C GLN A 336 36.25 5.53 -14.91
N SER A 337 36.33 6.75 -15.51
CA SER A 337 37.24 7.04 -16.60
C SER A 337 38.68 7.36 -16.16
N GLY A 338 38.95 7.44 -14.86
CA GLY A 338 40.28 7.74 -14.30
C GLY A 338 40.77 9.16 -14.63
N LEU A 339 39.90 10.06 -15.08
CA LEU A 339 40.22 11.44 -15.36
C LEU A 339 40.17 12.28 -14.10
N PRO A 340 41.23 13.04 -13.72
CA PRO A 340 41.18 13.92 -12.58
C PRO A 340 40.17 15.04 -12.82
N LEU A 341 39.24 15.20 -11.87
CA LEU A 341 38.32 16.34 -11.85
C LEU A 341 39.11 17.66 -11.79
N SER A 342 38.87 18.56 -12.72
CA SER A 342 39.33 19.96 -12.64
C SER A 342 38.52 20.61 -11.48
N THR A 343 39.16 20.73 -10.32
CA THR A 343 38.64 21.47 -9.18
C THR A 343 38.76 22.96 -9.42
N ASP A 344 37.75 23.57 -10.02
CA ASP A 344 37.49 24.98 -9.86
C ASP A 344 36.23 25.16 -8.99
N GLY A 345 36.51 25.46 -7.70
CA GLY A 345 35.63 26.17 -6.77
C GLY A 345 34.38 25.47 -6.28
N ALA A 346 34.47 24.44 -5.41
CA ALA A 346 33.43 24.12 -4.46
C ALA A 346 33.97 23.41 -3.21
N THR A 347 33.54 23.85 -2.09
CA THR A 347 33.85 23.42 -0.74
C THR A 347 33.68 21.91 -0.56
N THR A 348 34.75 21.24 -0.21
CA THR A 348 34.85 19.79 0.03
C THR A 348 33.99 19.43 1.24
N GLN A 349 32.79 18.92 1.00
CA GLN A 349 32.15 18.01 1.95
C GLN A 349 32.60 16.60 1.60
N GLU A 350 33.38 16.01 2.48
CA GLU A 350 33.82 14.61 2.41
C GLU A 350 32.61 13.67 2.32
N PHE A 351 32.35 13.16 1.11
CA PHE A 351 31.39 12.09 0.88
C PHE A 351 32.07 10.75 1.25
N GLN A 352 32.01 10.36 2.53
CA GLN A 352 32.22 8.98 2.95
C GLN A 352 30.99 8.16 2.56
N GLY A 353 31.08 7.38 1.48
CA GLY A 353 29.96 6.51 1.15
C GLY A 353 29.99 5.72 -0.14
N CYS A 354 31.15 5.31 -0.65
CA CYS A 354 31.21 4.25 -1.67
C CYS A 354 32.51 3.45 -1.60
N ASP A 355 33.00 3.14 -0.39
CA ASP A 355 34.05 2.16 -0.24
C ASP A 355 33.44 0.81 0.16
N SER A 356 33.59 -0.15 -0.73
CA SER A 356 33.37 -1.57 -0.42
C SER A 356 34.34 -1.98 0.69
N PRO A 357 33.89 -2.59 1.79
CA PRO A 357 34.82 -3.30 2.65
C PRO A 357 35.32 -4.53 1.87
N ALA A 358 36.59 -4.47 1.46
CA ALA A 358 37.32 -5.63 1.03
C ALA A 358 37.25 -6.69 2.12
N ILE A 359 36.56 -7.78 1.85
CA ILE A 359 36.57 -8.99 2.68
C ILE A 359 37.96 -9.60 2.48
N SER A 360 38.89 -9.24 3.35
CA SER A 360 40.12 -9.98 3.54
C SER A 360 39.75 -11.31 4.18
N ALA A 361 39.78 -12.37 3.40
CA ALA A 361 39.74 -13.73 3.88
C ALA A 361 41.05 -14.02 4.61
N GLU A 362 41.04 -13.94 5.92
CA GLU A 362 42.03 -14.65 6.76
C GLU A 362 41.55 -16.07 7.05
N LEU A 363 41.90 -16.96 6.13
CA LEU A 363 42.08 -18.38 6.44
C LEU A 363 43.46 -18.51 7.09
N SER A 364 43.54 -18.58 8.44
CA SER A 364 44.70 -19.15 9.12
C SER A 364 44.26 -20.29 10.00
N SER A 365 44.63 -21.45 9.56
CA SER A 365 44.99 -22.69 10.24
C SER A 365 45.37 -22.54 11.71
N GLY A 366 44.87 -23.45 12.58
CA GLY A 366 45.40 -23.65 13.91
C GLY A 366 44.67 -24.76 14.68
N SER A 367 45.20 -25.98 14.53
CA SER A 367 45.20 -27.13 15.49
C SER A 367 44.03 -27.26 16.47
#